data_22432d5f308367173c21cde93806d335
#
_entry.id   22432d5f308367173c21cde93806d335
#
_cell.length_a   1.000
_cell.length_b   1.000
_cell.length_c   1.000
_cell.angle_alpha   90.00
_cell.angle_beta   90.00
_cell.angle_gamma   90.00
#
_symmetry.space_group_name_H-M   'P 1'
#
loop_
_entity.id
_entity.type
_entity.pdbx_description
1 polymer ?
#
loop_
_entity_poly.entity_id
_entity_poly.type
_entity_poly.pdbx_seq_one_letter_code
_entity_poly.pdbx_strand_id
1 'polypeptide(L)'
;MDANQAELERHSALSFPITLADGRTISEIGQVADLFETLTETQRGSSHWSIAIRMLDHALHERAYLKTATLSLQTALAMDGLLPPP
;
A
#
# COMPACT_ATOMS: atom_id res chain seq x y z
N MET A 1 2.70 10.98 24.66
CA MET A 1 2.43 10.47 24.47
C MET A 1 2.09 10.01 23.65
N ASP A 2 2.22 9.35 23.41
CA ASP A 2 1.83 9.12 22.53
C ASP A 2 0.82 8.24 22.37
N ALA A 3 -0.28 8.51 22.50
CA ALA A 3 -1.42 7.72 22.30
C ALA A 3 -1.41 7.03 21.00
N ASN A 4 -0.54 7.43 20.14
CA ASN A 4 -0.54 6.89 18.82
C ASN A 4 0.39 5.76 18.60
N GLN A 5 0.96 5.23 19.62
CA GLN A 5 1.98 4.23 19.43
C GLN A 5 1.45 2.94 18.83
N ALA A 6 0.14 2.66 19.02
CA ALA A 6 -0.45 1.47 18.45
C ALA A 6 -0.93 1.68 17.02
N GLU A 7 -0.94 2.91 16.55
CA GLU A 7 -1.44 3.23 15.23
C GLU A 7 -0.30 3.55 14.28
N LEU A 8 -0.51 3.22 13.02
CA LEU A 8 0.47 3.54 11.99
C LEU A 8 0.21 4.94 11.47
N GLU A 9 1.28 5.57 11.04
CA GLU A 9 1.22 6.93 10.53
C GLU A 9 1.72 6.94 9.10
N ARG A 10 1.63 8.12 8.47
CA ARG A 10 2.04 8.29 7.09
C ARG A 10 3.48 7.83 6.85
N HIS A 11 4.36 8.04 7.80
CA HIS A 11 5.77 7.66 7.65
C HIS A 11 6.09 6.26 8.15
N SER A 12 5.10 5.52 8.62
CA SER A 12 5.31 4.15 9.05
C SER A 12 5.70 3.27 7.87
N ALA A 13 6.65 2.39 8.09
CA ALA A 13 7.13 1.51 7.04
C ALA A 13 6.12 0.42 6.71
N LEU A 14 6.06 0.03 5.44
CA LEU A 14 5.38 -1.20 5.05
C LEU A 14 6.17 -2.39 5.58
N SER A 15 5.58 -3.59 5.54
CA SER A 15 6.28 -4.79 5.98
C SER A 15 7.56 -5.03 5.20
N PHE A 16 7.57 -4.65 3.93
CA PHE A 16 8.75 -4.71 3.08
C PHE A 16 8.60 -3.66 1.98
N PRO A 17 9.71 -3.18 1.42
CA PRO A 17 9.62 -2.20 0.33
C PRO A 17 9.20 -2.88 -0.97
N ILE A 18 8.52 -2.13 -1.82
CA ILE A 18 8.08 -2.62 -3.12
C ILE A 18 8.68 -1.71 -4.19
N THR A 19 9.48 -2.29 -5.09
CA THR A 19 10.07 -1.53 -6.18
C THR A 19 9.17 -1.62 -7.41
N LEU A 20 8.85 -0.48 -7.99
CA LEU A 20 7.98 -0.41 -9.15
C LEU A 20 8.79 -0.55 -10.44
N ALA A 21 8.08 -0.82 -11.53
CA ALA A 21 8.72 -0.99 -12.84
C ALA A 21 9.47 0.26 -13.30
N ASP A 22 9.07 1.44 -12.84
CA ASP A 22 9.73 2.70 -13.19
C ASP A 22 10.94 3.02 -12.30
N GLY A 23 11.27 2.12 -11.37
CA GLY A 23 12.43 2.29 -10.50
C GLY A 23 12.13 2.92 -9.15
N ARG A 24 10.93 3.45 -8.95
CA ARG A 24 10.56 4.01 -7.64
C ARG A 24 10.36 2.89 -6.63
N THR A 25 10.61 3.19 -5.37
CA THR A 25 10.40 2.25 -4.29
C THR A 25 9.35 2.81 -3.34
N ILE A 26 8.36 1.99 -3.03
CA ILE A 26 7.32 2.32 -2.07
C ILE A 26 7.67 1.61 -0.77
N SER A 27 8.00 2.36 0.25
CA SER A 27 8.41 1.78 1.54
C SER A 27 7.62 2.30 2.73
N GLU A 28 6.82 3.34 2.53
CA GLU A 28 6.03 3.95 3.60
C GLU A 28 4.57 4.06 3.20
N ILE A 29 3.70 4.06 4.20
CA ILE A 29 2.26 4.10 3.98
C ILE A 29 1.84 5.35 3.19
N GLY A 30 2.44 6.50 3.51
CA GLY A 30 2.10 7.74 2.81
C GLY A 30 2.39 7.69 1.33
N GLN A 31 3.41 6.94 0.94
CA GLN A 31 3.74 6.80 -0.48
C GLN A 31 2.67 6.01 -1.22
N VAL A 32 1.98 5.10 -0.53
CA VAL A 32 0.87 4.37 -1.13
C VAL A 32 -0.27 5.34 -1.45
N ALA A 33 -0.57 6.25 -0.54
CA ALA A 33 -1.61 7.24 -0.77
C ALA A 33 -1.27 8.13 -1.96
N ASP A 34 -0.01 8.56 -2.04
CA ASP A 34 0.45 9.38 -3.16
C ASP A 34 0.33 8.63 -4.47
N LEU A 35 0.71 7.36 -4.48
CA LEU A 35 0.59 6.53 -5.66
C LEU A 35 -0.87 6.36 -6.08
N PHE A 36 -1.75 6.12 -5.11
CA PHE A 36 -3.16 5.91 -5.37
C PHE A 36 -3.78 7.10 -6.08
N GLU A 37 -3.34 8.31 -5.75
CA GLU A 37 -3.85 9.52 -6.38
C GLU A 37 -3.42 9.65 -7.83
N THR A 38 -2.36 8.95 -8.24
CA THR A 38 -1.92 8.98 -9.63
C THR A 38 -2.61 7.93 -10.50
N LEU A 39 -3.38 7.04 -9.91
CA LEU A 39 -4.08 6.00 -10.66
C LEU A 39 -5.25 6.58 -11.43
N THR A 40 -5.62 5.91 -12.53
CA THR A 40 -6.81 6.31 -13.28
C THR A 40 -8.05 5.98 -12.47
N GLU A 41 -9.17 6.57 -12.86
CA GLU A 41 -10.44 6.30 -12.23
C GLU A 41 -10.79 4.82 -12.30
N THR A 42 -10.53 4.20 -13.45
CA THR A 42 -10.78 2.78 -13.64
C THR A 42 -9.94 1.94 -12.69
N GLN A 43 -8.66 2.27 -12.54
CA GLN A 43 -7.78 1.56 -11.62
C GLN A 43 -8.26 1.69 -10.18
N ARG A 44 -8.61 2.91 -9.76
CA ARG A 44 -9.04 3.16 -8.39
C ARG A 44 -10.35 2.43 -8.06
N GLY A 45 -11.19 2.21 -9.06
CA GLY A 45 -12.46 1.51 -8.87
C GLY A 45 -12.35 0.00 -8.95
N SER A 46 -11.17 -0.54 -9.25
CA SER A 46 -11.03 -1.99 -9.40
C SER A 46 -11.07 -2.68 -8.05
N SER A 47 -11.45 -3.96 -8.06
CA SER A 47 -11.57 -4.72 -6.82
C SER A 47 -10.23 -4.94 -6.14
N HIS A 48 -9.17 -5.13 -6.91
CA HIS A 48 -7.86 -5.38 -6.29
C HIS A 48 -7.35 -4.13 -5.55
N TRP A 49 -7.59 -2.93 -6.07
CA TRP A 49 -7.23 -1.72 -5.35
C TRP A 49 -8.14 -1.48 -4.16
N SER A 50 -9.42 -1.80 -4.30
CA SER A 50 -10.36 -1.67 -3.19
C SER A 50 -9.94 -2.56 -2.01
N ILE A 51 -9.50 -3.78 -2.30
CA ILE A 51 -9.01 -4.69 -1.27
C ILE A 51 -7.74 -4.16 -0.63
N ALA A 52 -6.78 -3.69 -1.45
CA ALA A 52 -5.51 -3.18 -0.92
C ALA A 52 -5.74 -2.00 0.01
N ILE A 53 -6.60 -1.07 -0.37
CA ILE A 53 -6.88 0.12 0.44
C ILE A 53 -7.59 -0.28 1.73
N ARG A 54 -8.54 -1.22 1.65
CA ARG A 54 -9.24 -1.69 2.84
C ARG A 54 -8.27 -2.35 3.82
N MET A 55 -7.33 -3.16 3.31
CA MET A 55 -6.37 -3.82 4.18
C MET A 55 -5.41 -2.81 4.81
N LEU A 56 -5.02 -1.78 4.07
CA LEU A 56 -4.20 -0.71 4.65
C LEU A 56 -4.96 0.04 5.73
N ASP A 57 -6.25 0.27 5.53
CA ASP A 57 -7.08 0.91 6.55
C ASP A 57 -7.13 0.08 7.83
N HIS A 58 -7.29 -1.24 7.68
CA HIS A 58 -7.23 -2.12 8.85
C HIS A 58 -5.89 -2.04 9.55
N ALA A 59 -4.80 -2.00 8.77
CA ALA A 59 -3.46 -1.94 9.33
C ALA A 59 -3.22 -0.65 10.11
N LEU A 60 -3.86 0.45 9.73
CA LEU A 60 -3.75 1.70 10.47
C LEU A 60 -4.25 1.57 11.89
N HIS A 61 -5.23 0.71 12.11
CA HIS A 61 -5.81 0.51 13.44
C HIS A 61 -5.27 -0.73 14.14
N GLU A 62 -4.70 -1.66 13.38
CA GLU A 62 -4.21 -2.90 13.96
C GLU A 62 -2.98 -3.36 13.19
N ARG A 63 -1.83 -3.13 13.78
CA ARG A 63 -0.54 -3.34 13.13
C ARG A 63 -0.35 -4.77 12.64
N ALA A 64 -1.03 -5.74 13.25
CA ALA A 64 -0.94 -7.13 12.83
C ALA A 64 -1.35 -7.36 11.38
N TYR A 65 -2.14 -6.46 10.81
CA TYR A 65 -2.58 -6.57 9.43
C TYR A 65 -1.60 -5.99 8.42
N LEU A 66 -0.48 -5.41 8.88
CA LEU A 66 0.42 -4.68 8.00
C LEU A 66 1.02 -5.57 6.91
N LYS A 67 1.42 -6.79 7.25
CA LYS A 67 1.97 -7.70 6.25
C LYS A 67 0.93 -8.07 5.20
N THR A 68 -0.28 -8.38 5.62
CA THR A 68 -1.37 -8.70 4.70
C THR A 68 -1.67 -7.50 3.80
N ALA A 69 -1.67 -6.30 4.37
CA ALA A 69 -1.90 -5.09 3.60
C ALA A 69 -0.81 -4.88 2.56
N THR A 70 0.46 -5.09 2.96
CA THR A 70 1.58 -4.93 2.03
C THR A 70 1.49 -5.94 0.88
N LEU A 71 1.11 -7.18 1.18
CA LEU A 71 0.94 -8.21 0.16
C LEU A 71 -0.23 -7.88 -0.78
N SER A 72 -1.32 -7.36 -0.23
CA SER A 72 -2.47 -6.95 -1.04
C SER A 72 -2.09 -5.81 -1.99
N LEU A 73 -1.29 -4.89 -1.50
CA LEU A 73 -0.78 -3.79 -2.33
C LEU A 73 0.10 -4.33 -3.45
N GLN A 74 1.00 -5.25 -3.11
CA GLN A 74 1.88 -5.86 -4.11
C GLN A 74 1.06 -6.56 -5.19
N THR A 75 0.01 -7.27 -4.80
CA THR A 75 -0.86 -7.95 -5.73
C THR A 75 -1.56 -6.95 -6.66
N ALA A 76 -2.08 -5.86 -6.10
CA ALA A 76 -2.74 -4.84 -6.91
C ALA A 76 -1.80 -4.23 -7.93
N LEU A 77 -0.58 -3.95 -7.51
CA LEU A 77 0.43 -3.40 -8.41
C LEU A 77 0.77 -4.39 -9.53
N ALA A 78 0.89 -5.68 -9.19
CA ALA A 78 1.18 -6.69 -10.18
C ALA A 78 0.04 -6.80 -11.20
N MET A 79 -1.20 -6.74 -10.74
CA MET A 79 -2.36 -6.86 -11.62
C MET A 79 -2.45 -5.70 -12.60
N ASP A 80 -1.95 -4.53 -12.21
CA ASP A 80 -1.96 -3.36 -13.08
C ASP A 80 -0.67 -3.22 -13.90
N GLY A 81 0.23 -4.20 -13.82
CA GLY A 81 1.47 -4.18 -14.59
C GLY A 81 2.47 -3.14 -14.11
N LEU A 82 2.39 -2.75 -12.84
CA LEU A 82 3.27 -1.70 -12.29
C LEU A 82 4.51 -2.27 -11.62
N LEU A 83 4.61 -3.58 -11.50
CA LEU A 83 5.83 -4.21 -10.96
C LEU A 83 6.77 -4.58 -12.11
N PRO A 84 8.10 -4.66 -11.83
CA PRO A 84 9.04 -5.09 -12.86
C PRO A 84 8.75 -6.53 -13.27
N PRO A 85 9.07 -6.92 -14.51
CA PRO A 85 8.89 -8.31 -14.93
C PRO A 85 9.82 -9.22 -14.13
N PRO A 86 9.42 -10.49 -13.96
CA PRO A 86 10.26 -11.45 -13.24
C PRO A 86 11.56 -11.78 -13.96
#